data_246263e559287451fa7f819d0222b0f8
#
_entry.id   246263e559287451fa7f819d0222b0f8
#
_cell.length_a   1.000
_cell.length_b   1.000
_cell.length_c   1.000
_cell.angle_alpha   90.00
_cell.angle_beta   90.00
_cell.angle_gamma   90.00
#
_symmetry.space_group_name_H-M   'P 1'
#
loop_
_entity.id
_entity.type
_entity.pdbx_description
1 polymer ?
#
loop_
_entity_poly.entity_id
_entity_poly.type
_entity_poly.pdbx_seq_one_letter_code
_entity_poly.pdbx_strand_id
1 'polypeptide(L)'
;MRRGLLAGMTLLVAYHQAAGQCKVKTDSNEGKLLAFYTAPIVFSMATSPQQMRPGSIRIGGEGEYIPKPDRAIEQTGACFTQKSEHTSLSPVFGRPRITIGGPLGFALEAAYLPPVTIARAKPNLFSFAVSHARHLAVGPALSGTTLMLRVHGTFGNVKGAITCPRSQLQQSDPLSPCYGTNPSKDTFHPDMFGGEIAAGFAPGSGTISFYAGAGANRIDPHFQVGFTDANGNVDATEVELEKPLTRGAVFGGVTAVLRQVLDVGLQVYSVPSDATLFRLNGGIRFR
;
A
#
# COMPACT_ATOMS: atom_id res chain seq x y z
N MET A 1 1.46 38.04 -63.38
CA MET A 1 1.02 38.40 -62.02
C MET A 1 0.66 37.12 -61.27
N ARG A 2 1.58 36.57 -60.47
CA ARG A 2 1.33 35.43 -59.62
C ARG A 2 1.56 35.88 -58.16
N ARG A 3 0.48 35.94 -57.38
CA ARG A 3 0.51 36.25 -55.94
C ARG A 3 0.77 34.95 -55.17
N GLY A 4 1.94 34.85 -54.53
CA GLY A 4 2.25 33.77 -53.62
C GLY A 4 1.60 34.06 -52.26
N LEU A 5 0.78 33.14 -51.77
CA LEU A 5 0.32 33.09 -50.39
C LEU A 5 1.43 32.44 -49.54
N LEU A 6 2.04 33.23 -48.68
CA LEU A 6 2.84 32.74 -47.54
C LEU A 6 1.90 32.36 -46.41
N ALA A 7 1.68 31.06 -46.21
CA ALA A 7 1.00 30.52 -45.02
C ALA A 7 1.99 30.53 -43.85
N GLY A 8 1.78 31.45 -42.92
CA GLY A 8 2.51 31.47 -41.65
C GLY A 8 2.08 30.31 -40.77
N MET A 9 2.96 29.34 -40.60
CA MET A 9 2.77 28.22 -39.67
C MET A 9 3.23 28.67 -38.30
N THR A 10 2.26 29.08 -37.46
CA THR A 10 2.52 29.41 -36.07
C THR A 10 2.79 28.12 -35.28
N LEU A 11 4.04 27.84 -34.96
CA LEU A 11 4.44 26.77 -34.03
C LEU A 11 3.94 27.17 -32.64
N LEU A 12 2.88 26.54 -32.19
CA LEU A 12 2.50 26.49 -30.79
C LEU A 12 3.54 25.63 -30.04
N VAL A 13 4.55 26.27 -29.47
CA VAL A 13 5.44 25.65 -28.51
C VAL A 13 4.62 25.40 -27.25
N ALA A 14 4.14 24.18 -27.07
CA ALA A 14 3.59 23.75 -25.80
C ALA A 14 4.74 23.77 -24.78
N TYR A 15 4.74 24.72 -23.88
CA TYR A 15 5.60 24.70 -22.69
C TYR A 15 5.16 23.53 -21.83
N HIS A 16 5.77 22.38 -22.01
CA HIS A 16 5.77 21.34 -21.00
C HIS A 16 6.64 21.88 -19.87
N GLN A 17 6.00 22.32 -18.77
CA GLN A 17 6.73 22.54 -17.52
C GLN A 17 7.33 21.17 -17.16
N ALA A 18 8.64 21.06 -17.16
CA ALA A 18 9.33 19.86 -16.74
C ALA A 18 8.96 19.65 -15.27
N ALA A 19 8.24 18.59 -14.96
CA ALA A 19 8.05 18.13 -13.59
C ALA A 19 9.44 17.97 -12.98
N GLY A 20 9.72 18.71 -11.90
CA GLY A 20 11.00 18.61 -11.21
C GLY A 20 11.09 17.22 -10.56
N GLN A 21 12.06 16.39 -10.97
CA GLN A 21 12.35 15.14 -10.26
C GLN A 21 13.20 15.43 -9.04
N CYS A 22 12.78 14.98 -7.88
CA CYS A 22 13.53 15.08 -6.65
C CYS A 22 13.83 13.69 -6.10
N LYS A 23 15.11 13.30 -6.15
CA LYS A 23 15.57 12.02 -5.60
C LYS A 23 16.00 12.19 -4.15
N VAL A 24 15.40 11.38 -3.28
CA VAL A 24 15.66 11.42 -1.84
C VAL A 24 16.39 10.19 -1.36
N LYS A 25 17.24 10.39 -0.35
CA LYS A 25 17.90 9.29 0.33
C LYS A 25 16.89 8.47 1.13
N THR A 26 17.16 7.19 1.25
CA THR A 26 16.29 6.25 1.99
C THR A 26 16.21 6.52 3.50
N ASP A 27 17.15 7.27 4.05
CA ASP A 27 17.24 7.68 5.47
C ASP A 27 16.76 9.12 5.71
N SER A 28 16.42 9.88 4.67
CA SER A 28 15.79 11.19 4.79
C SER A 28 14.37 11.08 5.35
N ASN A 29 13.79 12.17 5.80
CA ASN A 29 12.42 12.19 6.29
C ASN A 29 11.41 11.83 5.20
N GLU A 30 11.59 12.33 3.98
CA GLU A 30 10.79 12.00 2.81
C GLU A 30 10.89 10.51 2.48
N GLY A 31 12.10 9.94 2.49
CA GLY A 31 12.31 8.51 2.24
C GLY A 31 11.63 7.64 3.29
N LYS A 32 11.69 8.04 4.56
CA LYS A 32 11.00 7.35 5.66
C LYS A 32 9.48 7.46 5.55
N LEU A 33 8.95 8.63 5.15
CA LEU A 33 7.51 8.81 4.91
C LEU A 33 7.01 7.95 3.75
N LEU A 34 7.74 7.90 2.63
CA LEU A 34 7.41 7.03 1.51
C LEU A 34 7.35 5.56 1.94
N ALA A 35 8.31 5.10 2.75
CA ALA A 35 8.32 3.76 3.31
C ALA A 35 7.17 3.52 4.29
N PHE A 36 6.90 4.48 5.18
CA PHE A 36 5.80 4.42 6.14
C PHE A 36 4.44 4.27 5.44
N TYR A 37 4.15 5.07 4.41
CA TYR A 37 2.88 4.99 3.66
C TYR A 37 2.76 3.72 2.82
N THR A 38 3.88 3.08 2.49
CA THR A 38 3.88 1.82 1.76
C THR A 38 3.56 0.63 2.67
N ALA A 39 3.95 0.66 3.95
CA ALA A 39 3.79 -0.45 4.88
C ALA A 39 2.33 -0.96 5.02
N PRO A 40 1.29 -0.10 5.12
CA PRO A 40 -0.11 -0.53 5.17
C PRO A 40 -0.59 -1.21 3.88
N ILE A 41 0.01 -0.87 2.74
CA ILE A 41 -0.41 -1.35 1.43
C ILE A 41 0.16 -2.75 1.13
N VAL A 42 1.13 -3.23 1.93
CA VAL A 42 1.72 -4.57 1.78
C VAL A 42 0.64 -5.65 1.78
N PHE A 43 0.63 -6.46 0.72
CA PHE A 43 -0.32 -7.57 0.57
C PHE A 43 0.18 -8.81 1.29
N SER A 44 0.32 -8.74 2.62
CA SER A 44 0.72 -9.90 3.42
C SER A 44 -0.44 -10.89 3.61
N MET A 45 -0.14 -12.08 4.12
CA MET A 45 -1.17 -13.06 4.43
C MET A 45 -2.16 -12.51 5.46
N ALA A 46 -3.43 -12.90 5.36
CA ALA A 46 -4.49 -12.42 6.24
C ALA A 46 -4.97 -13.47 7.24
N THR A 47 -4.71 -14.73 6.99
CA THR A 47 -5.18 -15.86 7.82
C THR A 47 -4.04 -16.82 8.11
N SER A 48 -4.22 -17.69 9.09
CA SER A 48 -3.29 -18.79 9.35
C SER A 48 -2.99 -19.59 8.08
N PRO A 49 -1.74 -20.02 7.86
CA PRO A 49 -1.37 -20.93 6.79
C PRO A 49 -2.30 -22.13 6.73
N GLN A 50 -2.80 -22.42 5.55
CA GLN A 50 -3.64 -23.58 5.32
C GLN A 50 -3.47 -24.12 3.90
N GLN A 51 -3.50 -25.41 3.75
CA GLN A 51 -3.54 -26.05 2.44
C GLN A 51 -4.98 -26.03 1.93
N MET A 52 -5.25 -25.19 0.94
CA MET A 52 -6.57 -25.13 0.29
C MET A 52 -6.78 -26.32 -0.65
N ARG A 53 -8.01 -26.81 -0.74
CA ARG A 53 -8.38 -27.83 -1.73
C ARG A 53 -8.37 -27.24 -3.14
N PRO A 54 -7.94 -27.99 -4.16
CA PRO A 54 -8.03 -27.53 -5.54
C PRO A 54 -9.48 -27.12 -5.90
N GLY A 55 -9.62 -25.92 -6.51
CA GLY A 55 -10.92 -25.36 -6.90
C GLY A 55 -11.74 -24.71 -5.77
N SER A 56 -11.30 -24.82 -4.50
CA SER A 56 -11.97 -24.09 -3.41
C SER A 56 -11.71 -22.59 -3.52
N ILE A 57 -12.71 -21.80 -3.17
CA ILE A 57 -12.66 -20.32 -3.23
C ILE A 57 -12.90 -19.76 -1.84
N ARG A 58 -12.12 -18.76 -1.47
CA ARG A 58 -12.36 -17.92 -0.29
C ARG A 58 -12.55 -16.48 -0.73
N ILE A 59 -13.67 -15.88 -0.36
CA ILE A 59 -13.95 -14.45 -0.56
C ILE A 59 -13.97 -13.80 0.81
N GLY A 60 -13.24 -12.72 0.95
CA GLY A 60 -13.12 -12.04 2.23
C GLY A 60 -12.64 -10.60 2.09
N GLY A 61 -12.19 -10.06 3.20
CA GLY A 61 -11.60 -8.74 3.27
C GLY A 61 -10.71 -8.60 4.49
N GLU A 62 -9.92 -7.56 4.46
CA GLU A 62 -9.15 -7.10 5.61
C GLU A 62 -9.41 -5.63 5.86
N GLY A 63 -9.35 -5.25 7.12
CA GLY A 63 -9.27 -3.88 7.57
C GLY A 63 -8.08 -3.74 8.51
N GLU A 64 -7.39 -2.63 8.44
CA GLU A 64 -6.25 -2.38 9.31
C GLU A 64 -6.29 -0.98 9.90
N TYR A 65 -5.74 -0.88 11.09
CA TYR A 65 -5.48 0.39 11.75
C TYR A 65 -4.03 0.81 11.48
N ILE A 66 -3.87 2.05 10.99
CA ILE A 66 -2.59 2.67 10.67
C ILE A 66 -2.28 3.68 11.77
N PRO A 67 -1.20 3.50 12.54
CA PRO A 67 -0.76 4.50 13.51
C PRO A 67 -0.35 5.78 12.77
N LYS A 68 -0.28 6.88 13.49
CA LYS A 68 0.32 8.11 12.97
C LYS A 68 1.83 7.93 12.85
N PRO A 69 2.48 8.51 11.83
CA PRO A 69 3.94 8.54 11.76
C PRO A 69 4.53 9.37 12.91
N ASP A 70 5.81 9.19 13.16
CA ASP A 70 6.53 10.04 14.11
C ASP A 70 6.57 11.47 13.56
N ARG A 71 6.29 12.45 14.43
CA ARG A 71 6.37 13.88 14.07
C ARG A 71 7.74 14.29 13.52
N ALA A 72 8.80 13.60 13.92
CA ALA A 72 10.14 13.88 13.42
C ALA A 72 10.29 13.64 11.92
N ILE A 73 9.56 12.64 11.36
CA ILE A 73 9.60 12.34 9.93
C ILE A 73 8.58 13.14 9.12
N GLU A 74 7.60 13.78 9.78
CA GLU A 74 6.63 14.67 9.12
C GLU A 74 7.26 16.01 8.65
N GLN A 75 8.43 16.35 9.20
CA GLN A 75 9.16 17.56 8.81
C GLN A 75 10.04 17.24 7.60
N THR A 76 9.50 17.48 6.42
CA THR A 76 10.20 17.29 5.16
C THR A 76 10.92 18.57 4.76
N GLY A 77 12.07 18.47 4.11
CA GLY A 77 12.90 19.63 3.81
C GLY A 77 13.73 19.54 2.53
N ALA A 78 13.86 18.35 1.95
CA ALA A 78 14.72 18.18 0.77
C ALA A 78 14.00 18.53 -0.54
N CYS A 79 12.76 18.06 -0.71
CA CYS A 79 11.97 18.28 -1.93
C CYS A 79 10.87 19.30 -1.74
N PHE A 80 10.40 19.49 -0.51
CA PHE A 80 9.30 20.38 -0.15
C PHE A 80 9.79 21.42 0.85
N THR A 81 10.54 22.38 0.39
CA THR A 81 11.24 23.35 1.23
C THR A 81 10.38 24.14 2.23
N GLN A 82 9.05 24.00 2.19
CA GLN A 82 8.14 24.72 3.09
C GLN A 82 6.75 24.06 3.27
N LYS A 83 6.51 22.87 2.73
CA LYS A 83 5.22 22.19 2.91
C LYS A 83 5.33 21.19 4.06
N SER A 84 4.55 21.39 5.12
CA SER A 84 4.36 20.34 6.11
C SER A 84 3.34 19.35 5.56
N GLU A 85 3.74 18.11 5.38
CA GLU A 85 2.79 17.08 4.97
C GLU A 85 1.74 16.89 6.06
N HIS A 86 0.48 16.91 5.65
CA HIS A 86 -0.60 16.60 6.55
C HIS A 86 -0.82 15.10 6.55
N THR A 87 -0.16 14.41 7.46
CA THR A 87 -0.17 12.95 7.58
C THR A 87 -1.48 12.36 8.11
N SER A 88 -2.53 13.17 8.27
CA SER A 88 -3.88 12.70 8.63
C SER A 88 -4.60 12.02 7.45
N LEU A 89 -3.88 11.19 6.68
CA LEU A 89 -4.50 10.21 5.81
C LEU A 89 -5.31 9.23 6.67
N SER A 90 -6.27 8.56 6.06
CA SER A 90 -7.17 7.65 6.76
C SER A 90 -6.43 6.80 7.80
N PRO A 91 -6.84 6.82 9.08
CA PRO A 91 -6.26 5.95 10.09
C PRO A 91 -6.63 4.48 9.86
N VAL A 92 -7.44 4.20 8.86
CA VAL A 92 -7.90 2.86 8.51
C VAL A 92 -7.73 2.64 7.01
N PHE A 93 -7.28 1.45 6.67
CA PHE A 93 -7.20 0.94 5.32
C PHE A 93 -7.93 -0.40 5.27
N GLY A 94 -8.52 -0.75 4.14
CA GLY A 94 -9.15 -2.05 3.96
C GLY A 94 -9.29 -2.41 2.50
N ARG A 95 -9.30 -3.72 2.21
CA ARG A 95 -9.45 -4.22 0.84
C ARG A 95 -10.19 -5.56 0.81
N PRO A 96 -10.99 -5.81 -0.24
CA PRO A 96 -11.53 -7.14 -0.51
C PRO A 96 -10.41 -8.06 -1.00
N ARG A 97 -10.57 -9.36 -0.75
CA ARG A 97 -9.61 -10.41 -1.13
C ARG A 97 -10.35 -11.62 -1.67
N ILE A 98 -9.83 -12.22 -2.72
CA ILE A 98 -10.26 -13.52 -3.23
C ILE A 98 -9.07 -14.46 -3.26
N THR A 99 -9.26 -15.70 -2.79
CA THR A 99 -8.23 -16.74 -2.83
C THR A 99 -8.80 -17.97 -3.50
N ILE A 100 -8.06 -18.58 -4.39
CA ILE A 100 -8.44 -19.78 -5.13
C ILE A 100 -7.39 -20.86 -4.87
N GLY A 101 -7.83 -22.01 -4.36
CA GLY A 101 -6.98 -23.18 -4.14
C GLY A 101 -6.60 -23.86 -5.45
N GLY A 102 -5.32 -24.10 -5.63
CA GLY A 102 -4.73 -24.85 -6.74
C GLY A 102 -4.29 -26.27 -6.34
N PRO A 103 -3.74 -27.03 -7.29
CA PRO A 103 -3.18 -28.36 -7.02
C PRO A 103 -1.93 -28.26 -6.14
N LEU A 104 -1.56 -29.38 -5.52
CA LEU A 104 -0.31 -29.56 -4.76
C LEU A 104 -0.09 -28.53 -3.62
N GLY A 105 -1.17 -27.94 -3.06
CA GLY A 105 -1.06 -26.96 -1.98
C GLY A 105 -0.75 -25.53 -2.43
N PHE A 106 -0.78 -25.27 -3.72
CA PHE A 106 -0.72 -23.90 -4.23
C PHE A 106 -2.05 -23.16 -4.04
N ALA A 107 -1.98 -21.86 -3.90
CA ALA A 107 -3.14 -20.99 -3.96
C ALA A 107 -2.77 -19.65 -4.62
N LEU A 108 -3.74 -19.08 -5.34
CA LEU A 108 -3.66 -17.76 -5.93
C LEU A 108 -4.55 -16.81 -5.14
N GLU A 109 -4.07 -15.61 -4.91
CA GLU A 109 -4.83 -14.59 -4.20
C GLU A 109 -4.76 -13.28 -4.97
N ALA A 110 -5.89 -12.56 -5.01
CA ALA A 110 -5.99 -11.24 -5.62
C ALA A 110 -6.84 -10.31 -4.76
N ALA A 111 -6.56 -9.02 -4.87
CA ALA A 111 -7.34 -7.95 -4.27
C ALA A 111 -7.35 -6.75 -5.21
N TYR A 112 -8.47 -6.04 -5.25
CA TYR A 112 -8.60 -4.81 -6.01
C TYR A 112 -9.35 -3.75 -5.22
N LEU A 113 -8.72 -2.59 -5.07
CA LEU A 113 -9.35 -1.39 -4.52
C LEU A 113 -9.70 -0.46 -5.68
N PRO A 114 -10.99 -0.36 -6.02
CA PRO A 114 -11.43 0.53 -7.08
C PRO A 114 -11.28 2.01 -6.66
N PRO A 115 -11.26 2.95 -7.64
CA PRO A 115 -11.06 4.37 -7.38
C PRO A 115 -12.27 5.06 -6.74
N VAL A 116 -12.69 4.56 -5.58
CA VAL A 116 -13.75 5.15 -4.73
C VAL A 116 -13.10 5.97 -3.63
N THR A 117 -13.60 7.18 -3.40
CA THR A 117 -13.05 8.05 -2.35
C THR A 117 -13.43 7.52 -0.97
N ILE A 118 -12.42 7.17 -0.17
CA ILE A 118 -12.55 6.71 1.21
C ILE A 118 -11.68 7.63 2.07
N ALA A 119 -12.26 8.30 3.06
CA ALA A 119 -11.56 9.18 3.99
C ALA A 119 -10.58 10.17 3.31
N ARG A 120 -11.00 10.79 2.21
CA ARG A 120 -10.25 11.76 1.37
C ARG A 120 -9.14 11.15 0.50
N ALA A 121 -8.92 9.86 0.54
CA ALA A 121 -8.05 9.14 -0.38
C ALA A 121 -8.86 8.40 -1.44
N LYS A 122 -8.35 8.35 -2.66
CA LYS A 122 -8.95 7.63 -3.79
C LYS A 122 -7.96 6.59 -4.29
N PRO A 123 -7.97 5.37 -3.70
CA PRO A 123 -7.10 4.29 -4.15
C PRO A 123 -7.51 3.78 -5.53
N ASN A 124 -6.54 3.25 -6.25
CA ASN A 124 -6.71 2.42 -7.43
C ASN A 124 -5.57 1.40 -7.39
N LEU A 125 -5.72 0.37 -6.56
CA LEU A 125 -4.66 -0.56 -6.22
C LEU A 125 -5.04 -1.98 -6.59
N PHE A 126 -4.15 -2.67 -7.25
CA PHE A 126 -4.23 -4.10 -7.53
C PHE A 126 -3.15 -4.83 -6.75
N SER A 127 -3.52 -5.90 -6.06
CA SER A 127 -2.60 -6.77 -5.34
C SER A 127 -2.80 -8.21 -5.75
N PHE A 128 -1.72 -8.97 -5.79
CA PHE A 128 -1.77 -10.41 -6.06
C PHE A 128 -0.78 -11.16 -5.19
N ALA A 129 -1.03 -12.45 -4.99
CA ALA A 129 -0.07 -13.35 -4.37
C ALA A 129 -0.21 -14.78 -4.89
N VAL A 130 0.90 -15.49 -4.81
CA VAL A 130 0.98 -16.94 -4.99
C VAL A 130 1.54 -17.52 -3.71
N SER A 131 0.90 -18.55 -3.18
CA SER A 131 1.37 -19.26 -1.99
C SER A 131 1.43 -20.75 -2.22
N HIS A 132 2.31 -21.41 -1.48
CA HIS A 132 2.38 -22.84 -1.36
C HIS A 132 2.36 -23.23 0.12
N ALA A 133 1.38 -24.02 0.54
CA ALA A 133 1.21 -24.47 1.91
C ALA A 133 1.33 -25.98 2.00
N ARG A 134 2.00 -26.46 3.06
CA ARG A 134 2.19 -27.89 3.32
C ARG A 134 2.01 -28.22 4.79
N HIS A 135 1.19 -29.22 5.08
CA HIS A 135 1.11 -29.78 6.42
C HIS A 135 2.38 -30.53 6.78
N LEU A 136 2.88 -30.32 8.01
CA LEU A 136 3.99 -31.08 8.55
C LEU A 136 3.45 -32.32 9.26
N ALA A 137 3.81 -33.48 8.72
CA ALA A 137 3.49 -34.79 9.33
C ALA A 137 4.67 -35.31 10.17
N VAL A 138 5.25 -34.45 11.02
CA VAL A 138 6.46 -34.76 11.80
C VAL A 138 6.09 -34.98 13.26
N GLY A 139 5.73 -36.22 13.64
CA GLY A 139 5.45 -36.63 15.00
C GLY A 139 4.21 -35.97 15.65
N PRO A 140 3.79 -36.44 16.83
CA PRO A 140 2.58 -35.98 17.50
C PRO A 140 2.64 -34.50 17.91
N ALA A 141 3.82 -33.99 18.26
CA ALA A 141 4.01 -32.62 18.74
C ALA A 141 3.80 -31.53 17.65
N LEU A 142 4.01 -31.88 16.38
CA LEU A 142 3.82 -30.98 15.25
C LEU A 142 2.60 -31.31 14.40
N SER A 143 1.78 -32.28 14.83
CA SER A 143 0.50 -32.54 14.19
C SER A 143 -0.37 -31.29 14.26
N GLY A 144 -0.90 -30.84 13.11
CA GLY A 144 -1.65 -29.56 13.02
C GLY A 144 -0.81 -28.35 12.62
N THR A 145 0.49 -28.52 12.39
CA THR A 145 1.35 -27.45 11.87
C THR A 145 1.30 -27.39 10.34
N THR A 146 1.19 -26.20 9.79
CA THR A 146 1.26 -25.92 8.36
C THR A 146 2.33 -24.89 8.10
N LEU A 147 3.24 -25.16 7.19
CA LEU A 147 4.19 -24.18 6.67
C LEU A 147 3.65 -23.57 5.38
N MET A 148 3.94 -22.28 5.14
CA MET A 148 3.60 -21.60 3.91
C MET A 148 4.76 -20.71 3.45
N LEU A 149 5.02 -20.78 2.15
CA LEU A 149 5.81 -19.81 1.41
C LEU A 149 4.85 -18.99 0.56
N ARG A 150 5.09 -17.68 0.46
CA ARG A 150 4.23 -16.79 -0.29
C ARG A 150 5.05 -15.68 -0.93
N VAL A 151 4.72 -15.37 -2.19
CA VAL A 151 5.21 -14.18 -2.90
C VAL A 151 4.02 -13.31 -3.25
N HIS A 152 4.20 -12.01 -3.22
CA HIS A 152 3.10 -11.06 -3.43
C HIS A 152 3.61 -9.75 -4.04
N GLY A 153 2.68 -8.98 -4.61
CA GLY A 153 2.95 -7.64 -5.11
C GLY A 153 1.72 -6.76 -5.03
N THR A 154 1.95 -5.46 -4.99
CA THR A 154 0.90 -4.42 -5.05
C THR A 154 1.36 -3.30 -5.97
N PHE A 155 0.48 -2.90 -6.88
CA PHE A 155 0.70 -1.87 -7.89
C PHE A 155 -0.50 -0.95 -8.00
N GLY A 156 -0.28 0.23 -8.57
CA GLY A 156 -1.32 1.21 -8.81
C GLY A 156 -1.03 2.55 -8.15
N ASN A 157 -2.08 3.24 -7.74
CA ASN A 157 -1.91 4.56 -7.13
C ASN A 157 -2.97 4.88 -6.08
N VAL A 158 -2.65 5.87 -5.24
CA VAL A 158 -3.59 6.48 -4.29
C VAL A 158 -3.56 7.98 -4.53
N LYS A 159 -4.70 8.58 -4.86
CA LYS A 159 -4.84 10.03 -5.06
C LYS A 159 -5.45 10.68 -3.83
N GLY A 160 -4.95 11.88 -3.49
CA GLY A 160 -5.47 12.62 -2.34
C GLY A 160 -4.86 14.02 -2.25
N ALA A 161 -5.39 14.85 -1.37
CA ALA A 161 -4.86 16.18 -1.08
C ALA A 161 -3.93 16.06 0.14
N ILE A 162 -2.68 15.70 -0.10
CA ILE A 162 -1.66 15.41 0.92
C ILE A 162 -0.84 16.65 1.22
N THR A 163 -0.26 17.29 0.18
CA THR A 163 0.62 18.45 0.36
C THR A 163 -0.11 19.73 0.70
N CYS A 164 -1.25 20.00 0.05
CA CYS A 164 -2.08 21.17 0.34
C CYS A 164 -3.55 20.75 0.52
N PRO A 165 -3.91 20.17 1.68
CA PRO A 165 -5.30 19.83 1.98
C PRO A 165 -6.12 21.10 2.20
N ARG A 166 -7.44 21.00 2.07
CA ARG A 166 -8.37 22.15 2.20
C ARG A 166 -8.18 22.94 3.49
N SER A 167 -7.74 22.32 4.57
CA SER A 167 -7.50 22.96 5.87
C SER A 167 -6.24 23.84 5.92
N GLN A 168 -5.33 23.72 4.96
CA GLN A 168 -4.09 24.48 4.87
C GLN A 168 -4.11 25.54 3.76
N LEU A 169 -5.16 25.53 2.93
CA LEU A 169 -5.31 26.53 1.88
C LEU A 169 -5.51 27.92 2.47
N GLN A 170 -4.84 28.89 1.90
CA GLN A 170 -4.99 30.28 2.27
C GLN A 170 -4.71 31.22 1.07
N GLN A 171 -5.19 32.46 1.14
CA GLN A 171 -5.09 33.45 0.08
C GLN A 171 -4.50 34.79 0.56
N SER A 172 -4.09 34.87 1.82
CA SER A 172 -3.57 36.10 2.44
C SER A 172 -2.09 36.31 2.19
N ASP A 173 -1.31 35.24 2.00
CA ASP A 173 0.13 35.30 1.80
C ASP A 173 0.53 34.57 0.51
N PRO A 174 0.91 35.32 -0.55
CA PRO A 174 1.35 34.76 -1.82
C PRO A 174 2.63 33.91 -1.73
N LEU A 175 3.40 34.01 -0.65
CA LEU A 175 4.63 33.24 -0.43
C LEU A 175 4.36 31.91 0.30
N SER A 176 3.13 31.70 0.76
CA SER A 176 2.77 30.47 1.43
C SER A 176 2.75 29.29 0.45
N PRO A 177 3.27 28.12 0.85
CA PRO A 177 3.31 26.94 0.02
C PRO A 177 1.94 26.42 -0.47
N CYS A 178 0.87 26.73 0.30
CA CYS A 178 -0.50 26.37 -0.05
C CYS A 178 -1.36 27.61 -0.38
N TYR A 179 -0.74 28.62 -1.03
CA TYR A 179 -1.44 29.78 -1.54
C TYR A 179 -2.36 29.39 -2.70
N GLY A 180 -3.67 29.26 -2.43
CA GLY A 180 -4.61 28.80 -3.44
C GLY A 180 -6.02 28.53 -2.91
N THR A 181 -6.93 28.23 -3.81
CA THR A 181 -8.35 27.96 -3.51
C THR A 181 -8.70 26.48 -3.59
N ASN A 182 -7.94 25.70 -4.35
CA ASN A 182 -8.22 24.31 -4.59
C ASN A 182 -7.19 23.42 -3.90
N PRO A 183 -7.62 22.35 -3.23
CA PRO A 183 -6.70 21.40 -2.63
C PRO A 183 -5.86 20.70 -3.70
N SER A 184 -4.67 20.22 -3.31
CA SER A 184 -3.78 19.47 -4.18
C SER A 184 -4.43 18.19 -4.69
N LYS A 185 -3.95 17.68 -5.83
CA LYS A 185 -4.34 16.42 -6.47
C LYS A 185 -3.13 15.50 -6.53
N ASP A 186 -2.57 15.22 -5.37
CA ASP A 186 -1.36 14.43 -5.27
C ASP A 186 -1.61 12.97 -5.59
N THR A 187 -0.57 12.28 -6.05
CA THR A 187 -0.64 10.86 -6.40
C THR A 187 0.53 10.12 -5.76
N PHE A 188 0.22 9.06 -5.01
CA PHE A 188 1.19 8.16 -4.42
C PHE A 188 1.15 6.81 -5.14
N HIS A 189 2.30 6.30 -5.56
CA HIS A 189 2.51 4.99 -6.17
C HIS A 189 3.31 4.13 -5.20
N PRO A 190 2.74 3.04 -4.64
CA PRO A 190 3.43 2.21 -3.65
C PRO A 190 4.44 1.24 -4.24
N ASP A 191 4.31 0.84 -5.48
CA ASP A 191 5.04 -0.18 -6.25
C ASP A 191 5.94 -1.09 -5.40
N MET A 192 5.42 -2.28 -5.10
CA MET A 192 6.09 -3.20 -4.21
C MET A 192 5.97 -4.65 -4.64
N PHE A 193 6.98 -5.42 -4.24
CA PHE A 193 7.03 -6.86 -4.38
C PHE A 193 7.70 -7.48 -3.16
N GLY A 194 7.20 -8.64 -2.69
CA GLY A 194 7.74 -9.26 -1.49
C GLY A 194 7.56 -10.77 -1.44
N GLY A 195 8.17 -11.34 -0.42
CA GLY A 195 8.05 -12.75 -0.08
C GLY A 195 7.95 -12.97 1.41
N GLU A 196 7.22 -14.01 1.80
CA GLU A 196 6.93 -14.34 3.20
C GLU A 196 7.07 -15.85 3.43
N ILE A 197 7.51 -16.19 4.63
CA ILE A 197 7.44 -17.55 5.19
C ILE A 197 6.64 -17.48 6.48
N ALA A 198 5.73 -18.44 6.67
CA ALA A 198 4.93 -18.51 7.89
C ALA A 198 4.70 -19.94 8.33
N ALA A 199 4.54 -20.11 9.64
CA ALA A 199 4.07 -21.34 10.26
C ALA A 199 2.76 -21.09 10.98
N GLY A 200 1.78 -21.96 10.77
CA GLY A 200 0.51 -21.96 11.48
C GLY A 200 0.35 -23.25 12.28
N PHE A 201 -0.25 -23.14 13.45
CA PHE A 201 -0.56 -24.27 14.34
C PHE A 201 -2.03 -24.23 14.74
N ALA A 202 -2.74 -25.34 14.49
CA ALA A 202 -4.15 -25.51 14.82
C ALA A 202 -4.29 -26.64 15.83
N PRO A 203 -4.42 -26.35 17.15
CA PRO A 203 -4.58 -27.39 18.17
C PRO A 203 -5.97 -28.01 18.12
N GLY A 204 -6.05 -29.31 18.47
CA GLY A 204 -7.30 -30.03 18.68
C GLY A 204 -8.24 -30.04 17.48
N SER A 205 -9.43 -29.43 17.60
CA SER A 205 -10.46 -29.42 16.54
C SER A 205 -10.13 -28.59 15.30
N GLY A 206 -9.04 -27.82 15.35
CA GLY A 206 -8.69 -26.92 14.25
C GLY A 206 -9.59 -25.67 14.12
N THR A 207 -10.48 -25.42 15.08
CA THR A 207 -11.37 -24.25 15.09
C THR A 207 -10.59 -22.96 15.28
N ILE A 208 -9.54 -22.96 16.08
CA ILE A 208 -8.66 -21.84 16.31
C ILE A 208 -7.26 -22.23 15.83
N SER A 209 -6.60 -21.32 15.14
CA SER A 209 -5.22 -21.49 14.70
C SER A 209 -4.41 -20.25 15.02
N PHE A 210 -3.18 -20.44 15.46
CA PHE A 210 -2.19 -19.39 15.69
C PHE A 210 -1.16 -19.45 14.58
N TYR A 211 -0.56 -18.31 14.25
CA TYR A 211 0.50 -18.28 13.26
C TYR A 211 1.49 -17.17 13.52
N ALA A 212 2.68 -17.37 13.01
CA ALA A 212 3.72 -16.37 12.95
C ALA A 212 4.53 -16.52 11.67
N GLY A 213 5.15 -15.45 11.25
CA GLY A 213 5.97 -15.43 10.06
C GLY A 213 6.85 -14.21 9.95
N ALA A 214 7.68 -14.24 8.93
CA ALA A 214 8.56 -13.15 8.56
C ALA A 214 8.61 -13.03 7.03
N GLY A 215 8.99 -11.86 6.55
CA GLY A 215 9.12 -11.60 5.13
C GLY A 215 10.04 -10.44 4.84
N ALA A 216 10.22 -10.21 3.55
CA ALA A 216 10.92 -9.05 3.05
C ALA A 216 10.16 -8.46 1.87
N ASN A 217 10.08 -7.13 1.82
CA ASN A 217 9.44 -6.37 0.76
C ASN A 217 10.46 -5.46 0.09
N ARG A 218 10.55 -5.54 -1.22
CA ARG A 218 11.22 -4.53 -2.04
C ARG A 218 10.19 -3.49 -2.43
N ILE A 219 10.41 -2.26 -2.06
CA ILE A 219 9.51 -1.12 -2.28
C ILE A 219 10.23 -0.06 -3.11
N ASP A 220 9.50 0.51 -4.05
CA ASP A 220 9.96 1.59 -4.93
C ASP A 220 8.87 2.66 -5.03
N PRO A 221 8.48 3.26 -3.90
CA PRO A 221 7.39 4.21 -3.89
C PRO A 221 7.81 5.55 -4.48
N HIS A 222 6.88 6.17 -5.23
CA HIS A 222 7.02 7.54 -5.69
C HIS A 222 5.76 8.34 -5.39
N PHE A 223 5.99 9.63 -5.20
CA PHE A 223 4.95 10.58 -4.85
C PHE A 223 5.02 11.78 -5.79
N GLN A 224 3.89 12.09 -6.44
CA GLN A 224 3.77 13.24 -7.32
C GLN A 224 2.87 14.30 -6.69
N VAL A 225 3.38 15.51 -6.58
CA VAL A 225 2.59 16.68 -6.20
C VAL A 225 1.67 17.08 -7.36
N GLY A 226 0.48 17.53 -7.03
CA GLY A 226 -0.48 18.04 -8.00
C GLY A 226 -1.14 19.31 -7.47
N PHE A 227 -0.36 20.38 -7.26
CA PHE A 227 -0.88 21.63 -6.74
C PHE A 227 -0.75 22.77 -7.75
N THR A 228 -1.82 23.57 -7.88
CA THR A 228 -1.81 24.80 -8.65
C THR A 228 -2.10 25.95 -7.70
N ASP A 229 -1.17 26.89 -7.60
CA ASP A 229 -1.32 28.07 -6.74
C ASP A 229 -2.35 29.07 -7.31
N ALA A 230 -2.67 30.12 -6.54
CA ALA A 230 -3.60 31.16 -6.98
C ALA A 230 -3.05 32.01 -8.14
N ASN A 231 -1.75 32.00 -8.40
CA ASN A 231 -1.12 32.70 -9.52
C ASN A 231 -1.11 31.86 -10.81
N GLY A 232 -1.58 30.58 -10.73
CA GLY A 232 -1.59 29.64 -11.84
C GLY A 232 -0.28 28.85 -12.00
N ASN A 233 0.67 28.94 -11.07
CA ASN A 233 1.88 28.13 -11.11
C ASN A 233 1.53 26.70 -10.72
N VAL A 234 2.00 25.73 -11.50
CA VAL A 234 1.78 24.30 -11.27
C VAL A 234 3.01 23.70 -10.62
N ASP A 235 2.82 23.13 -9.42
CA ASP A 235 3.80 22.26 -8.79
C ASP A 235 3.44 20.80 -9.11
N ALA A 236 4.27 20.18 -9.93
CA ALA A 236 4.17 18.77 -10.33
C ALA A 236 5.44 18.01 -9.94
N THR A 237 6.09 18.40 -8.85
CA THR A 237 7.31 17.77 -8.36
C THR A 237 7.07 16.30 -8.07
N GLU A 238 7.92 15.45 -8.62
CA GLU A 238 7.93 14.01 -8.35
C GLU A 238 9.05 13.69 -7.37
N VAL A 239 8.70 13.05 -6.28
CA VAL A 239 9.61 12.60 -5.23
C VAL A 239 9.75 11.10 -5.33
N GLU A 240 10.96 10.62 -5.52
CA GLU A 240 11.30 9.21 -5.62
C GLU A 240 12.53 8.87 -4.76
N LEU A 241 12.67 7.61 -4.39
CA LEU A 241 13.86 7.14 -3.71
C LEU A 241 15.04 7.09 -4.70
N GLU A 242 16.26 7.45 -4.25
CA GLU A 242 17.48 7.27 -5.06
C GLU A 242 17.68 5.82 -5.51
N LYS A 243 17.18 4.88 -4.72
CA LYS A 243 17.19 3.43 -5.01
C LYS A 243 16.05 2.72 -4.29
N PRO A 244 15.51 1.64 -4.87
CA PRO A 244 14.52 0.81 -4.21
C PRO A 244 15.00 0.32 -2.85
N LEU A 245 14.08 0.25 -1.90
CA LEU A 245 14.34 -0.07 -0.51
C LEU A 245 13.85 -1.48 -0.17
N THR A 246 14.65 -2.25 0.56
CA THR A 246 14.21 -3.55 1.09
C THR A 246 13.87 -3.40 2.56
N ARG A 247 12.64 -3.84 2.95
CA ARG A 247 12.13 -3.82 4.32
C ARG A 247 11.82 -5.23 4.80
N GLY A 248 12.44 -5.61 5.92
CA GLY A 248 12.05 -6.81 6.64
C GLY A 248 10.76 -6.58 7.41
N ALA A 249 9.93 -7.61 7.50
CA ALA A 249 8.69 -7.59 8.25
C ALA A 249 8.56 -8.87 9.09
N VAL A 250 7.90 -8.74 10.23
CA VAL A 250 7.48 -9.88 11.08
C VAL A 250 5.99 -9.74 11.35
N PHE A 251 5.31 -10.87 11.48
CA PHE A 251 3.89 -10.86 11.77
C PHE A 251 3.46 -12.07 12.56
N GLY A 252 2.33 -11.95 13.22
CA GLY A 252 1.70 -13.04 13.93
C GLY A 252 0.23 -12.76 14.17
N GLY A 253 -0.53 -13.82 14.37
CA GLY A 253 -1.96 -13.67 14.53
C GLY A 253 -2.69 -14.94 14.94
N VAL A 254 -4.00 -14.79 15.02
CA VAL A 254 -4.95 -15.86 15.31
C VAL A 254 -6.07 -15.84 14.27
N THR A 255 -6.51 -17.02 13.86
CA THR A 255 -7.67 -17.22 13.00
C THR A 255 -8.65 -18.19 13.66
N ALA A 256 -9.91 -17.82 13.74
CA ALA A 256 -11.00 -18.68 14.16
C ALA A 256 -11.86 -19.06 12.96
N VAL A 257 -12.20 -20.35 12.84
CA VAL A 257 -13.07 -20.88 11.78
C VAL A 257 -14.42 -21.25 12.40
N LEU A 258 -15.46 -20.54 12.01
CA LEU A 258 -16.81 -20.73 12.51
C LEU A 258 -17.62 -21.55 11.48
N ARG A 259 -18.30 -22.58 11.97
CA ARG A 259 -19.16 -23.46 11.13
C ARG A 259 -18.47 -23.99 9.86
N GLN A 260 -17.13 -24.10 9.87
CA GLN A 260 -16.29 -24.55 8.75
C GLN A 260 -16.38 -23.70 7.46
N VAL A 261 -17.11 -22.59 7.49
CA VAL A 261 -17.37 -21.74 6.33
C VAL A 261 -16.85 -20.33 6.52
N LEU A 262 -17.07 -19.74 7.69
CA LEU A 262 -16.65 -18.38 8.02
C LEU A 262 -15.33 -18.42 8.78
N ASP A 263 -14.36 -17.66 8.35
CA ASP A 263 -13.16 -17.39 9.14
C ASP A 263 -13.07 -15.91 9.52
N VAL A 264 -12.56 -15.67 10.73
CA VAL A 264 -12.23 -14.34 11.23
C VAL A 264 -10.87 -14.40 11.90
N GLY A 265 -10.09 -13.34 11.81
CA GLY A 265 -8.74 -13.34 12.36
C GLY A 265 -8.25 -11.96 12.73
N LEU A 266 -7.28 -11.96 13.62
CA LEU A 266 -6.52 -10.80 14.05
C LEU A 266 -5.04 -11.02 13.72
N GLN A 267 -4.36 -9.99 13.26
CA GLN A 267 -2.94 -10.01 12.97
C GLN A 267 -2.27 -8.73 13.46
N VAL A 268 -1.08 -8.88 13.98
CA VAL A 268 -0.11 -7.80 14.12
C VAL A 268 0.91 -7.98 13.01
N TYR A 269 1.12 -6.95 12.20
CA TYR A 269 2.12 -6.89 11.14
C TYR A 269 3.07 -5.74 11.42
N SER A 270 4.34 -6.02 11.55
CA SER A 270 5.35 -5.02 11.91
C SER A 270 6.45 -4.97 10.86
N VAL A 271 6.70 -3.78 10.35
CA VAL A 271 7.92 -3.38 9.68
C VAL A 271 8.67 -2.52 10.69
N PRO A 272 9.65 -3.07 11.44
CA PRO A 272 10.21 -2.42 12.63
C PRO A 272 10.80 -1.03 12.38
N SER A 273 11.27 -0.77 11.15
CA SER A 273 11.82 0.53 10.74
C SER A 273 10.77 1.56 10.36
N ASP A 274 9.51 1.15 10.12
CA ASP A 274 8.50 2.02 9.54
C ASP A 274 7.21 2.06 10.38
N ALA A 275 6.50 0.93 10.52
CA ALA A 275 5.20 0.90 11.22
C ALA A 275 4.84 -0.48 11.79
N THR A 276 4.03 -0.48 12.84
CA THR A 276 3.34 -1.68 13.33
C THR A 276 1.83 -1.51 13.14
N LEU A 277 1.20 -2.45 12.46
CA LEU A 277 -0.18 -2.41 12.01
C LEU A 277 -0.99 -3.49 12.71
N PHE A 278 -2.24 -3.17 13.02
CA PHE A 278 -3.23 -4.11 13.57
C PHE A 278 -4.27 -4.39 12.49
N ARG A 279 -4.42 -5.66 12.13
CA ARG A 279 -5.31 -6.11 11.06
C ARG A 279 -6.41 -7.00 11.57
N LEU A 280 -7.62 -6.70 11.13
CA LEU A 280 -8.79 -7.55 11.25
C LEU A 280 -9.09 -8.13 9.88
N ASN A 281 -9.35 -9.43 9.80
CA ASN A 281 -9.73 -10.08 8.55
C ASN A 281 -10.93 -11.00 8.75
N GLY A 282 -11.66 -11.23 7.67
CA GLY A 282 -12.75 -12.16 7.65
C GLY A 282 -13.02 -12.67 6.25
N GLY A 283 -13.60 -13.87 6.13
CA GLY A 283 -13.90 -14.44 4.83
C GLY A 283 -14.83 -15.65 4.88
N ILE A 284 -15.46 -15.93 3.75
CA ILE A 284 -16.34 -17.07 3.54
C ILE A 284 -15.64 -18.02 2.57
N ARG A 285 -15.69 -19.31 2.90
CA ARG A 285 -15.11 -20.41 2.11
C ARG A 285 -16.18 -21.15 1.36
N PHE A 286 -15.95 -21.35 0.09
CA PHE A 286 -16.77 -22.13 -0.81
C PHE A 286 -15.97 -23.37 -1.24
N ARG A 287 -16.65 -24.51 -1.27
CA ARG A 287 -16.07 -25.82 -1.67
C ARG A 287 -16.48 -26.15 -3.09
#